data_a41e6402c7de36ff530ead077a7b04be
#
_entry.id   a41e6402c7de36ff530ead077a7b04be
#
_cell.length_a   1.000
_cell.length_b   1.000
_cell.length_c   1.000
_cell.angle_alpha   90.00
_cell.angle_beta   90.00
_cell.angle_gamma   90.00
#
_symmetry.space_group_name_H-M   'P 1'
#
loop_
_entity.id
_entity.type
_entity.pdbx_description
1 polymer ?
#
loop_
_entity_poly.entity_id
_entity_poly.type
_entity_poly.pdbx_seq_one_letter_code
_entity_poly.pdbx_strand_id
1 'polypeptide(L)'
;MAVFGSALQKRVDELKKAHVNLQAVIPRIAEAATIAAVDKATEKTPPNGDAAIAGVNARTGDLAQHWTMDSITRPVKSAGGYKTELVNKLQYASYVDQGHRMDRHFTSHLAVEGGQLVGKPAGDGGLMVGVHTGYVPGRHMVDEAKKTYRAKVYAALRKELKKALS
;
A
#
# COMPACT_ATOMS: atom_id res chain seq x y z
N MET A 1 16.06 -53.37 -14.67
CA MET A 1 16.59 -52.10 -14.11
C MET A 1 16.27 -50.86 -14.98
N ALA A 2 15.71 -50.98 -16.18
CA ALA A 2 15.39 -49.83 -17.06
C ALA A 2 14.13 -49.01 -16.67
N VAL A 3 13.22 -49.61 -15.91
CA VAL A 3 11.90 -48.95 -15.62
C VAL A 3 11.99 -47.81 -14.61
N PHE A 4 12.91 -47.89 -13.63
CA PHE A 4 13.05 -46.87 -12.60
C PHE A 4 13.69 -45.57 -13.17
N GLY A 5 14.64 -45.72 -14.06
CA GLY A 5 15.31 -44.57 -14.73
C GLY A 5 14.36 -43.77 -15.65
N SER A 6 13.48 -44.46 -16.39
CA SER A 6 12.51 -43.81 -17.26
C SER A 6 11.42 -43.07 -16.50
N ALA A 7 10.94 -43.61 -15.39
CA ALA A 7 9.96 -42.95 -14.53
C ALA A 7 10.56 -41.69 -13.87
N LEU A 8 11.80 -41.76 -13.42
CA LEU A 8 12.51 -40.60 -12.86
C LEU A 8 12.72 -39.50 -13.89
N GLN A 9 13.16 -39.89 -15.11
CA GLN A 9 13.35 -38.94 -16.20
C GLN A 9 12.06 -38.24 -16.56
N LYS A 10 10.94 -38.98 -16.69
CA LYS A 10 9.61 -38.40 -16.93
C LYS A 10 9.24 -37.36 -15.87
N ARG A 11 9.49 -37.67 -14.58
CA ARG A 11 9.20 -36.76 -13.47
C ARG A 11 10.06 -35.49 -13.53
N VAL A 12 11.34 -35.61 -13.88
CA VAL A 12 12.24 -34.46 -14.08
C VAL A 12 11.74 -33.57 -15.22
N ASP A 13 11.29 -34.15 -16.33
CA ASP A 13 10.77 -33.40 -17.47
C ASP A 13 9.45 -32.69 -17.16
N GLU A 14 8.56 -33.33 -16.38
CA GLU A 14 7.34 -32.71 -15.87
C GLU A 14 7.67 -31.51 -14.97
N LEU A 15 8.64 -31.64 -14.07
CA LEU A 15 9.08 -30.53 -13.19
C LEU A 15 9.72 -29.39 -14.00
N LYS A 16 10.51 -29.69 -15.03
CA LYS A 16 11.07 -28.67 -15.92
C LYS A 16 9.98 -27.90 -16.67
N LYS A 17 8.97 -28.59 -17.22
CA LYS A 17 7.82 -27.97 -17.87
C LYS A 17 7.04 -27.08 -16.91
N ALA A 18 6.78 -27.56 -15.70
CA ALA A 18 6.10 -26.78 -14.67
C ALA A 18 6.90 -25.51 -14.31
N HIS A 19 8.21 -25.60 -14.21
CA HIS A 19 9.08 -24.45 -13.95
C HIS A 19 9.02 -23.39 -15.07
N VAL A 20 9.10 -23.80 -16.33
CA VAL A 20 8.98 -22.88 -17.48
C VAL A 20 7.61 -22.19 -17.49
N ASN A 21 6.54 -22.94 -17.25
CA ASN A 21 5.18 -22.37 -17.20
C ASN A 21 5.05 -21.36 -16.07
N LEU A 22 5.60 -21.64 -14.88
CA LEU A 22 5.59 -20.71 -13.75
C LEU A 22 6.34 -19.42 -14.05
N GLN A 23 7.51 -19.49 -14.68
CA GLN A 23 8.26 -18.28 -15.07
C GLN A 23 7.47 -17.38 -16.01
N ALA A 24 6.69 -17.94 -16.92
CA ALA A 24 5.84 -17.17 -17.82
C ALA A 24 4.64 -16.49 -17.11
N VAL A 25 4.18 -17.08 -16.00
CA VAL A 25 2.99 -16.63 -15.29
C VAL A 25 3.33 -15.65 -14.15
N ILE A 26 4.54 -15.73 -13.58
CA ILE A 26 4.99 -14.88 -12.46
C ILE A 26 4.73 -13.38 -12.70
N PRO A 27 5.05 -12.79 -13.88
CA PRO A 27 4.78 -11.37 -14.10
C PRO A 27 3.29 -11.02 -13.96
N ARG A 28 2.41 -11.84 -14.51
CA ARG A 28 0.96 -11.63 -14.45
C ARG A 28 0.44 -11.74 -13.01
N ILE A 29 0.97 -12.68 -12.25
CA ILE A 29 0.63 -12.83 -10.82
C ILE A 29 1.09 -11.60 -10.05
N ALA A 30 2.32 -11.13 -10.27
CA ALA A 30 2.86 -9.96 -9.59
C ALA A 30 2.04 -8.71 -9.91
N GLU A 31 1.69 -8.48 -11.18
CA GLU A 31 0.85 -7.37 -11.60
C GLU A 31 -0.52 -7.39 -10.92
N ALA A 32 -1.24 -8.50 -11.03
CA ALA A 32 -2.57 -8.65 -10.43
C ALA A 32 -2.55 -8.51 -8.90
N ALA A 33 -1.51 -9.04 -8.25
CA ALA A 33 -1.35 -8.90 -6.80
C ALA A 33 -1.02 -7.47 -6.39
N THR A 34 -0.22 -6.75 -7.18
CA THR A 34 0.13 -5.35 -6.89
C THR A 34 -1.08 -4.44 -7.12
N ILE A 35 -1.86 -4.64 -8.16
CA ILE A 35 -3.12 -3.91 -8.38
C ILE A 35 -4.03 -4.10 -7.16
N ALA A 36 -4.24 -5.34 -6.73
CA ALA A 36 -5.09 -5.62 -5.56
C ALA A 36 -4.53 -5.01 -4.25
N ALA A 37 -3.21 -4.87 -4.13
CA ALA A 37 -2.58 -4.18 -3.00
C ALA A 37 -2.80 -2.66 -3.06
N VAL A 38 -2.70 -2.06 -4.24
CA VAL A 38 -3.00 -0.64 -4.48
C VAL A 38 -4.45 -0.34 -4.15
N ASP A 39 -5.38 -1.15 -4.66
CA ASP A 39 -6.81 -1.02 -4.37
C ASP A 39 -7.07 -1.10 -2.86
N LYS A 40 -6.40 -2.03 -2.17
CA LYS A 40 -6.55 -2.18 -0.72
C LYS A 40 -5.98 -1.01 0.07
N ALA A 41 -4.83 -0.47 -0.34
CA ALA A 41 -4.27 0.74 0.28
C ALA A 41 -5.21 1.94 0.07
N THR A 42 -5.74 2.11 -1.12
CA THR A 42 -6.71 3.15 -1.46
C THR A 42 -7.99 3.03 -0.63
N GLU A 43 -8.55 1.82 -0.52
CA GLU A 43 -9.74 1.52 0.30
C GLU A 43 -9.53 1.88 1.78
N LYS A 44 -8.35 1.64 2.31
CA LYS A 44 -8.01 1.92 3.71
C LYS A 44 -7.59 3.37 3.97
N THR A 45 -7.39 4.14 2.92
CA THR A 45 -7.00 5.55 3.03
C THR A 45 -8.20 6.42 3.40
N PRO A 46 -8.12 7.28 4.43
CA PRO A 46 -9.18 8.22 4.73
C PRO A 46 -9.45 9.22 3.57
N PRO A 47 -10.68 9.65 3.35
CA PRO A 47 -11.83 9.56 4.25
C PRO A 47 -12.66 8.28 4.01
N ASN A 48 -12.62 7.37 4.97
CA ASN A 48 -13.51 6.21 4.96
C ASN A 48 -14.72 6.48 5.87
N GLY A 49 -15.59 7.41 5.48
CA GLY A 49 -16.78 7.75 6.24
C GLY A 49 -16.53 8.53 7.54
N ASP A 50 -15.27 8.80 7.90
CA ASP A 50 -14.95 9.68 9.02
C ASP A 50 -15.37 11.11 8.66
N ALA A 51 -16.26 11.71 9.47
CA ALA A 51 -16.71 13.06 9.28
C ALA A 51 -15.53 14.02 9.15
N ALA A 52 -15.51 14.81 8.09
CA ALA A 52 -14.60 15.94 7.99
C ALA A 52 -14.90 16.88 9.17
N ILE A 53 -13.88 17.27 9.92
CA ILE A 53 -14.02 18.34 10.90
C ILE A 53 -14.36 19.59 10.08
N ALA A 54 -15.57 20.07 10.24
CA ALA A 54 -16.09 21.20 9.46
C ALA A 54 -15.11 22.37 9.53
N GLY A 55 -14.66 22.83 8.36
CA GLY A 55 -13.88 24.04 8.18
C GLY A 55 -12.36 23.95 8.25
N VAL A 56 -11.75 22.80 8.58
CA VAL A 56 -10.29 22.74 8.82
C VAL A 56 -9.51 21.91 7.82
N ASN A 57 -10.12 20.97 7.11
CA ASN A 57 -9.44 20.17 6.10
C ASN A 57 -10.38 19.83 4.95
N ALA A 58 -10.27 20.53 3.85
CA ALA A 58 -10.74 20.03 2.57
C ALA A 58 -9.91 18.76 2.25
N ARG A 59 -10.44 17.58 2.55
CA ARG A 59 -9.82 16.32 2.17
C ARG A 59 -9.99 16.15 0.66
N THR A 60 -8.95 16.42 -0.08
CA THR A 60 -8.95 16.40 -1.56
C THR A 60 -8.97 14.97 -2.12
N GLY A 61 -8.72 13.98 -1.31
CA GLY A 61 -8.55 12.58 -1.76
C GLY A 61 -7.16 12.30 -2.35
N ASP A 62 -6.25 13.27 -2.33
CA ASP A 62 -4.93 13.15 -2.92
C ASP A 62 -4.18 11.92 -2.41
N LEU A 63 -4.22 11.65 -1.09
CA LEU A 63 -3.56 10.49 -0.51
C LEU A 63 -4.04 9.17 -1.12
N ALA A 64 -5.34 9.05 -1.37
CA ALA A 64 -5.91 7.86 -1.99
C ALA A 64 -5.51 7.74 -3.46
N GLN A 65 -5.51 8.85 -4.20
CA GLN A 65 -5.13 8.87 -5.61
C GLN A 65 -3.65 8.55 -5.83
N HIS A 66 -2.77 9.03 -4.95
CA HIS A 66 -1.33 8.81 -5.06
C HIS A 66 -0.92 7.34 -4.92
N TRP A 67 -1.71 6.47 -4.26
CA TRP A 67 -1.45 5.03 -4.30
C TRP A 67 -1.49 4.48 -5.73
N THR A 68 -2.45 4.93 -6.53
CA THR A 68 -2.58 4.49 -7.93
C THR A 68 -1.58 5.19 -8.85
N MET A 69 -1.33 6.49 -8.63
CA MET A 69 -0.47 7.29 -9.51
C MET A 69 1.02 6.98 -9.35
N ASP A 70 1.47 6.73 -8.12
CA ASP A 70 2.88 6.58 -7.79
C ASP A 70 3.37 5.13 -7.85
N SER A 71 2.45 4.15 -7.73
CA SER A 71 2.81 2.74 -7.69
C SER A 71 3.18 2.19 -9.07
N ILE A 72 4.15 1.29 -9.11
CA ILE A 72 4.55 0.57 -10.30
C ILE A 72 3.88 -0.80 -10.29
N THR A 73 2.73 -0.91 -10.95
CA THR A 73 1.96 -2.17 -11.02
C THR A 73 2.45 -3.10 -12.10
N ARG A 74 2.94 -2.56 -13.23
CA ARG A 74 3.53 -3.36 -14.31
C ARG A 74 4.87 -3.93 -13.90
N PRO A 75 5.07 -5.25 -14.00
CA PRO A 75 6.32 -5.88 -13.60
C PRO A 75 7.49 -5.44 -14.48
N VAL A 76 8.51 -4.92 -13.85
CA VAL A 76 9.78 -4.56 -14.50
C VAL A 76 10.77 -5.70 -14.27
N LYS A 77 11.45 -6.15 -15.33
CA LYS A 77 12.48 -7.18 -15.24
C LYS A 77 13.67 -6.67 -14.43
N SER A 78 14.10 -7.45 -13.45
CA SER A 78 15.23 -7.13 -12.56
C SER A 78 16.17 -8.34 -12.48
N ALA A 79 17.38 -8.16 -11.94
CA ALA A 79 18.43 -9.18 -11.87
C ALA A 79 17.99 -10.49 -11.17
N GLY A 80 17.01 -10.44 -10.28
CA GLY A 80 16.47 -11.61 -9.55
C GLY A 80 15.05 -12.02 -9.93
N GLY A 81 14.46 -11.44 -10.99
CA GLY A 81 13.07 -11.73 -11.34
C GLY A 81 12.28 -10.51 -11.82
N TYR A 82 11.11 -10.30 -11.25
CA TYR A 82 10.23 -9.19 -11.60
C TYR A 82 9.97 -8.32 -10.37
N LYS A 83 9.98 -7.01 -10.58
CA LYS A 83 9.76 -6.01 -9.55
C LYS A 83 8.48 -5.22 -9.84
N THR A 84 7.64 -5.09 -8.83
CA THR A 84 6.52 -4.15 -8.75
C THR A 84 6.66 -3.33 -7.47
N GLU A 85 6.10 -2.14 -7.39
CA GLU A 85 6.23 -1.27 -6.23
C GLU A 85 4.87 -0.70 -5.80
N LEU A 86 4.59 -0.75 -4.51
CA LEU A 86 3.52 0.01 -3.87
C LEU A 86 4.14 1.25 -3.24
N VAL A 87 3.82 2.42 -3.75
CA VAL A 87 4.43 3.71 -3.34
C VAL A 87 3.36 4.78 -3.22
N ASN A 88 3.54 5.65 -2.25
CA ASN A 88 2.84 6.92 -2.14
C ASN A 88 3.88 7.98 -1.79
N LYS A 89 4.06 8.97 -2.66
CA LYS A 89 5.12 9.99 -2.56
C LYS A 89 4.74 11.21 -1.75
N LEU A 90 3.50 11.26 -1.23
CA LEU A 90 3.10 12.37 -0.38
C LEU A 90 3.85 12.33 0.95
N GLN A 91 4.40 13.47 1.33
CA GLN A 91 5.23 13.60 2.55
C GLN A 91 4.50 13.16 3.81
N TYR A 92 3.19 13.36 3.88
CA TYR A 92 2.39 12.99 5.05
C TYR A 92 1.85 11.56 5.01
N ALA A 93 2.08 10.80 3.93
CA ALA A 93 1.58 9.44 3.79
C ALA A 93 2.03 8.51 4.94
N SER A 94 3.29 8.62 5.36
CA SER A 94 3.84 7.85 6.47
C SER A 94 3.20 8.20 7.82
N TYR A 95 2.87 9.47 8.04
CA TYR A 95 2.19 9.91 9.26
C TYR A 95 0.77 9.35 9.35
N VAL A 96 0.06 9.28 8.23
CA VAL A 96 -1.28 8.69 8.18
C VAL A 96 -1.20 7.17 8.31
N ASP A 97 -0.21 6.53 7.71
CA ASP A 97 -0.05 5.07 7.74
C ASP A 97 0.36 4.57 9.13
N GLN A 98 1.37 5.17 9.74
CA GLN A 98 1.95 4.70 11.00
C GLN A 98 1.39 5.41 12.23
N GLY A 99 0.73 6.54 12.04
CA GLY A 99 0.33 7.43 13.11
C GLY A 99 1.45 8.38 13.53
N HIS A 100 1.08 9.35 14.32
CA HIS A 100 2.02 10.37 14.80
C HIS A 100 1.61 10.96 16.15
N ARG A 101 2.57 11.51 16.85
CA ARG A 101 2.30 12.28 18.08
C ARG A 101 1.81 13.67 17.70
N MET A 102 0.82 14.14 18.44
CA MET A 102 0.36 15.52 18.39
C MET A 102 0.93 16.23 19.61
N ASP A 103 2.14 16.77 19.47
CA ASP A 103 2.73 17.55 20.54
C ASP A 103 2.12 18.95 20.57
N ARG A 104 1.82 19.42 21.79
CA ARG A 104 1.30 20.76 22.00
C ARG A 104 2.38 21.78 21.67
N HIS A 105 2.14 22.65 20.71
CA HIS A 105 3.07 23.72 20.33
C HIS A 105 2.31 25.02 20.06
N PHE A 106 3.02 26.13 20.23
CA PHE A 106 2.49 27.43 19.92
C PHE A 106 2.68 27.71 18.43
N THR A 107 1.58 28.06 17.75
CA THR A 107 1.61 28.49 16.35
C THR A 107 1.24 29.98 16.33
N SER A 108 2.19 30.83 15.93
CA SER A 108 1.98 32.24 15.72
C SER A 108 1.07 32.49 14.52
N HIS A 109 0.48 33.66 14.43
CA HIS A 109 -0.36 34.11 13.33
C HIS A 109 -1.66 33.30 13.10
N LEU A 110 -2.16 32.64 14.15
CA LEU A 110 -3.45 31.96 14.11
C LEU A 110 -4.36 32.45 15.24
N ALA A 111 -5.64 32.62 14.92
CA ALA A 111 -6.71 32.87 15.89
C ALA A 111 -7.95 32.03 15.55
N VAL A 112 -8.82 31.83 16.54
CA VAL A 112 -10.16 31.26 16.32
C VAL A 112 -11.16 32.39 16.39
N GLU A 113 -11.83 32.68 15.29
CA GLU A 113 -12.91 33.67 15.19
C GLU A 113 -14.17 33.02 14.66
N GLY A 114 -15.26 33.14 15.39
CA GLY A 114 -16.52 32.50 15.01
C GLY A 114 -16.48 30.98 14.86
N GLY A 115 -15.54 30.30 15.55
CA GLY A 115 -15.33 28.84 15.44
C GLY A 115 -14.45 28.42 14.25
N GLN A 116 -13.91 29.38 13.49
CA GLN A 116 -13.02 29.12 12.36
C GLN A 116 -11.59 29.54 12.67
N LEU A 117 -10.63 28.79 12.13
CA LEU A 117 -9.20 29.13 12.22
C LEU A 117 -8.92 30.24 11.18
N VAL A 118 -8.43 31.39 11.65
CA VAL A 118 -8.12 32.55 10.83
C VAL A 118 -6.64 32.87 10.96
N GLY A 119 -5.99 33.14 9.82
CA GLY A 119 -4.62 33.68 9.79
C GLY A 119 -4.60 35.14 10.21
N LYS A 120 -3.67 35.53 11.09
CA LYS A 120 -3.44 36.91 11.55
C LYS A 120 -2.13 37.48 11.00
N PRO A 121 -2.02 38.80 10.85
CA PRO A 121 -0.75 39.44 10.48
C PRO A 121 0.39 39.13 11.47
N ALA A 122 1.61 39.37 11.00
CA ALA A 122 2.79 39.16 11.81
C ALA A 122 2.76 40.05 13.09
N GLY A 123 2.88 39.41 14.23
CA GLY A 123 2.86 40.07 15.55
C GLY A 123 1.50 40.01 16.27
N ASP A 124 0.44 39.59 15.61
CA ASP A 124 -0.90 39.50 16.19
C ASP A 124 -1.33 38.05 16.37
N GLY A 125 -1.58 37.69 17.63
CA GLY A 125 -2.19 36.42 17.98
C GLY A 125 -1.27 35.19 17.90
N GLY A 126 -1.78 34.11 18.35
CA GLY A 126 -1.20 32.77 18.31
C GLY A 126 -2.05 31.79 19.10
N LEU A 127 -2.02 30.56 18.70
CA LEU A 127 -2.79 29.49 19.32
C LEU A 127 -1.86 28.36 19.76
N MET A 128 -2.21 27.79 20.91
CA MET A 128 -1.67 26.49 21.29
C MET A 128 -2.42 25.42 20.53
N VAL A 129 -1.74 24.77 19.61
CA VAL A 129 -2.27 23.65 18.82
C VAL A 129 -1.72 22.31 19.34
N GLY A 130 -2.49 21.26 19.19
CA GLY A 130 -2.16 19.94 19.71
C GLY A 130 -2.66 19.67 21.10
N VAL A 131 -2.53 18.45 21.55
CA VAL A 131 -2.91 17.98 22.90
C VAL A 131 -1.69 17.45 23.63
N HIS A 132 -1.64 17.63 24.93
CA HIS A 132 -0.47 17.38 25.77
C HIS A 132 0.09 15.95 25.70
N THR A 133 -0.70 14.97 25.26
CA THR A 133 -0.32 13.55 25.14
C THR A 133 -1.08 12.87 24.01
N GLY A 134 -1.44 13.63 22.97
CA GLY A 134 -2.21 13.12 21.85
C GLY A 134 -1.35 12.26 20.92
N TYR A 135 -1.83 11.07 20.63
CA TYR A 135 -1.35 10.24 19.55
C TYR A 135 -2.47 9.98 18.55
N VAL A 136 -2.22 10.26 17.29
CA VAL A 136 -3.13 9.91 16.21
C VAL A 136 -2.75 8.51 15.75
N PRO A 137 -3.63 7.51 15.93
CA PRO A 137 -3.32 6.14 15.51
C PRO A 137 -3.17 6.04 14.00
N GLY A 138 -2.23 5.22 13.56
CA GLY A 138 -2.00 4.92 12.15
C GLY A 138 -3.16 4.13 11.53
N ARG A 139 -3.31 4.26 10.23
CA ARG A 139 -4.33 3.52 9.45
C ARG A 139 -3.83 2.19 8.91
N HIS A 140 -2.52 1.95 8.97
CA HIS A 140 -1.85 0.70 8.55
C HIS A 140 -2.23 0.24 7.13
N MET A 141 -2.35 1.19 6.23
CA MET A 141 -2.75 0.96 4.83
C MET A 141 -1.76 0.04 4.11
N VAL A 142 -0.46 0.25 4.35
CA VAL A 142 0.61 -0.55 3.75
C VAL A 142 0.60 -1.99 4.25
N ASP A 143 0.33 -2.22 5.54
CA ASP A 143 0.28 -3.57 6.10
C ASP A 143 -0.90 -4.37 5.58
N GLU A 144 -2.07 -3.75 5.43
CA GLU A 144 -3.24 -4.38 4.83
C GLU A 144 -3.02 -4.66 3.33
N ALA A 145 -2.38 -3.75 2.61
CA ALA A 145 -1.97 -3.97 1.23
C ALA A 145 -0.99 -5.15 1.09
N LYS A 146 0.02 -5.26 1.96
CA LYS A 146 0.96 -6.39 2.01
C LYS A 146 0.26 -7.73 2.27
N LYS A 147 -0.70 -7.77 3.20
CA LYS A 147 -1.50 -8.97 3.46
C LYS A 147 -2.27 -9.39 2.21
N THR A 148 -2.91 -8.43 1.55
CA THR A 148 -3.67 -8.67 0.32
C THR A 148 -2.78 -9.16 -0.81
N TYR A 149 -1.62 -8.53 -1.02
CA TYR A 149 -0.63 -8.95 -2.00
C TYR A 149 -0.22 -10.42 -1.79
N ARG A 150 0.22 -10.76 -0.57
CA ARG A 150 0.65 -12.12 -0.22
C ARG A 150 -0.46 -13.14 -0.46
N ALA A 151 -1.68 -12.86 -0.02
CA ALA A 151 -2.82 -13.76 -0.22
C ALA A 151 -3.10 -14.01 -1.71
N LYS A 152 -3.07 -12.96 -2.55
CA LYS A 152 -3.26 -13.07 -4.00
C LYS A 152 -2.16 -13.89 -4.66
N VAL A 153 -0.89 -13.62 -4.33
CA VAL A 153 0.25 -14.38 -4.86
C VAL A 153 0.14 -15.86 -4.50
N TYR A 154 -0.09 -16.20 -3.23
CA TYR A 154 -0.20 -17.59 -2.79
C TYR A 154 -1.37 -18.33 -3.45
N ALA A 155 -2.53 -17.69 -3.56
CA ALA A 155 -3.69 -18.29 -4.22
C ALA A 155 -3.43 -18.56 -5.70
N ALA A 156 -2.83 -17.59 -6.40
CA ALA A 156 -2.52 -17.71 -7.82
C ALA A 156 -1.45 -18.77 -8.08
N LEU A 157 -0.34 -18.76 -7.33
CA LEU A 157 0.72 -19.76 -7.45
C LEU A 157 0.19 -21.17 -7.17
N ARG A 158 -0.63 -21.36 -6.12
CA ARG A 158 -1.24 -22.66 -5.82
C ARG A 158 -2.13 -23.16 -6.95
N LYS A 159 -2.88 -22.26 -7.60
CA LYS A 159 -3.72 -22.60 -8.75
C LYS A 159 -2.87 -23.05 -9.95
N GLU A 160 -1.82 -22.30 -10.27
CA GLU A 160 -0.93 -22.63 -11.41
C GLU A 160 -0.13 -23.92 -11.16
N LEU A 161 0.35 -24.14 -9.93
CA LEU A 161 1.03 -25.39 -9.56
C LEU A 161 0.10 -26.61 -9.71
N LYS A 162 -1.15 -26.50 -9.24
CA LYS A 162 -2.12 -27.59 -9.44
C LYS A 162 -2.34 -27.91 -10.91
N LYS A 163 -2.46 -26.86 -11.75
CA LYS A 163 -2.63 -27.02 -13.20
C LYS A 163 -1.41 -27.61 -13.88
N ALA A 164 -0.20 -27.30 -13.41
CA ALA A 164 1.04 -27.81 -13.98
C ALA A 164 1.36 -29.25 -13.59
N LEU A 165 0.77 -29.76 -12.48
CA LEU A 165 1.01 -31.08 -11.94
C LEU A 165 -0.19 -32.04 -12.17
N SER A 166 -1.29 -31.59 -12.77
CA SER A 166 -2.41 -32.39 -13.23
C SER A 166 -2.24 -32.78 -14.70
#